data_725592223248318a02618f889f0e47a4
#
_entry.id   725592223248318a02618f889f0e47a4
#
_cell.length_a   1.000
_cell.length_b   1.000
_cell.length_c   1.000
_cell.angle_alpha   90.00
_cell.angle_beta   90.00
_cell.angle_gamma   90.00
#
_symmetry.space_group_name_H-M   'P 1'
#
loop_
_entity.id
_entity.type
_entity.pdbx_description
1 polymer ?
#
loop_
_entity_poly.entity_id
_entity_poly.type
_entity_poly.pdbx_seq_one_letter_code
_entity_poly.pdbx_strand_id
1 'polypeptide(L)'
;MANLQERRDKTGRLISYSIRVHRGRGLDGRQLKPWTATFDVVPTWSEKTARKKAEASAATFEKQCREGLASDTRQTFEQYAEYVLVLKEQRGDAHKTIVDYRNMTERIYPELGHIKLRDLQAHHLNEFYGKLMQPGQNKRTGGGLSAKSVLRYHRFISIVLAQAVKEGLVPFNAASRAEPPRAERKEANYLQPADIDAINAALRTEPLKWQALVHLLMITGARRGEVLGLKWEDVDSARSRVFICRSISYTPDKGVYEGRPKTKSSERYVAIPPETISMLKDYRVWQLEERFRLGEYYQDRGYVFTRDDGAPMHPDSVTTWLDRFSKRHGLPHINPHAFRHTMASMLYFGGMDSVSISKRLGHAQVSTTSDIYAHVIAQADAQSADMLSDIYFKKAQTG
;
A
#
# COMPACT_ATOMS: atom_id res chain seq x y z
N MET A 1 -22.82 -19.10 34.83
CA MET A 1 -22.80 -20.55 34.52
C MET A 1 -23.46 -20.79 33.18
N ALA A 2 -22.90 -21.70 32.42
CA ALA A 2 -23.51 -22.14 31.19
C ALA A 2 -24.84 -22.88 31.48
N ASN A 3 -25.88 -22.54 30.74
CA ASN A 3 -27.17 -23.22 30.83
C ASN A 3 -27.25 -24.28 29.69
N LEU A 4 -27.61 -25.50 30.07
CA LEU A 4 -27.79 -26.67 29.17
C LEU A 4 -29.27 -26.92 28.97
N GLN A 5 -29.69 -26.95 27.69
CA GLN A 5 -31.07 -27.27 27.31
C GLN A 5 -31.08 -28.48 26.38
N GLU A 6 -31.80 -29.53 26.74
CA GLU A 6 -31.96 -30.74 25.91
C GLU A 6 -32.79 -30.45 24.67
N ARG A 7 -32.36 -31.05 23.56
CA ARG A 7 -33.12 -31.10 22.31
C ARG A 7 -33.40 -32.55 21.99
N ARG A 8 -34.70 -32.88 21.86
CA ARG A 8 -35.18 -34.20 21.56
C ARG A 8 -35.88 -34.20 20.20
N ASP A 9 -35.82 -35.31 19.50
CA ASP A 9 -36.58 -35.52 18.25
C ASP A 9 -38.08 -35.76 18.51
N LYS A 10 -38.84 -35.96 17.43
CA LYS A 10 -40.30 -36.22 17.52
C LYS A 10 -40.64 -37.54 18.22
N THR A 11 -39.66 -38.43 18.39
CA THR A 11 -39.83 -39.72 19.08
C THR A 11 -39.43 -39.65 20.57
N GLY A 12 -39.04 -38.47 21.05
CA GLY A 12 -38.56 -38.23 22.42
C GLY A 12 -37.09 -38.58 22.65
N ARG A 13 -36.36 -39.03 21.63
CA ARG A 13 -34.92 -39.36 21.73
C ARG A 13 -34.08 -38.10 21.83
N LEU A 14 -33.11 -38.09 22.75
CA LEU A 14 -32.15 -37.01 22.91
C LEU A 14 -31.18 -36.97 21.73
N ILE A 15 -31.14 -35.83 21.00
CA ILE A 15 -30.30 -35.63 19.82
C ILE A 15 -29.14 -34.65 20.07
N SER A 16 -29.35 -33.62 20.91
CA SER A 16 -28.29 -32.64 21.21
C SER A 16 -28.60 -31.83 22.46
N TYR A 17 -27.59 -31.14 22.99
CA TYR A 17 -27.71 -30.11 24.01
C TYR A 17 -27.43 -28.73 23.43
N SER A 18 -28.30 -27.76 23.72
CA SER A 18 -28.03 -26.34 23.48
C SER A 18 -27.37 -25.74 24.71
N ILE A 19 -26.16 -25.25 24.55
CA ILE A 19 -25.37 -24.57 25.60
C ILE A 19 -25.56 -23.07 25.45
N ARG A 20 -25.91 -22.35 26.53
CA ARG A 20 -26.09 -20.90 26.54
C ARG A 20 -25.28 -20.27 27.63
N VAL A 21 -24.51 -19.21 27.31
CA VAL A 21 -23.74 -18.42 28.27
C VAL A 21 -24.15 -16.96 28.12
N HIS A 22 -24.56 -16.33 29.23
CA HIS A 22 -25.00 -14.95 29.22
C HIS A 22 -23.83 -13.97 29.02
N ARG A 23 -24.09 -12.92 28.22
CA ARG A 23 -23.10 -11.88 27.86
C ARG A 23 -23.16 -10.61 28.67
N GLY A 24 -24.12 -10.50 29.61
CA GLY A 24 -24.37 -9.25 30.32
C GLY A 24 -25.22 -8.27 29.52
N ARG A 25 -25.03 -6.95 29.74
CA ARG A 25 -25.76 -5.87 29.09
C ARG A 25 -24.82 -5.04 28.26
N GLY A 26 -25.34 -4.50 27.13
CA GLY A 26 -24.62 -3.55 26.28
C GLY A 26 -24.52 -2.14 26.91
N LEU A 27 -23.80 -1.24 26.23
CA LEU A 27 -23.70 0.17 26.64
C LEU A 27 -25.06 0.90 26.69
N ASP A 28 -26.05 0.40 25.95
CA ASP A 28 -27.43 0.85 25.92
C ASP A 28 -28.28 0.30 27.06
N GLY A 29 -27.69 -0.46 28.01
CA GLY A 29 -28.37 -1.13 29.12
C GLY A 29 -29.19 -2.37 28.76
N ARG A 30 -29.34 -2.70 27.47
CA ARG A 30 -30.08 -3.86 26.99
C ARG A 30 -29.29 -5.15 27.17
N GLN A 31 -30.01 -6.24 27.47
CA GLN A 31 -29.38 -7.55 27.58
C GLN A 31 -28.85 -8.03 26.22
N LEU A 32 -27.56 -8.35 26.17
CA LEU A 32 -26.94 -8.89 24.95
C LEU A 32 -27.45 -10.33 24.69
N LYS A 33 -27.57 -10.71 23.42
CA LYS A 33 -27.90 -12.09 23.05
C LYS A 33 -26.86 -13.03 23.65
N PRO A 34 -27.28 -14.14 24.32
CA PRO A 34 -26.34 -15.08 24.91
C PRO A 34 -25.46 -15.74 23.87
N TRP A 35 -24.24 -16.11 24.27
CA TRP A 35 -23.43 -17.04 23.50
C TRP A 35 -24.11 -18.40 23.45
N THR A 36 -24.18 -19.04 22.27
CA THR A 36 -24.83 -20.35 22.09
C THR A 36 -23.87 -21.31 21.39
N ALA A 37 -23.83 -22.56 21.89
CA ALA A 37 -23.18 -23.67 21.21
C ALA A 37 -24.12 -24.88 21.21
N THR A 38 -23.93 -25.81 20.26
CA THR A 38 -24.66 -27.06 20.21
C THR A 38 -23.68 -28.21 20.45
N PHE A 39 -24.06 -29.15 21.29
CA PHE A 39 -23.32 -30.37 21.54
C PHE A 39 -24.19 -31.55 21.07
N ASP A 40 -23.77 -32.20 19.98
CA ASP A 40 -24.51 -33.31 19.39
C ASP A 40 -24.26 -34.60 20.16
N VAL A 41 -25.32 -35.37 20.37
CA VAL A 41 -25.30 -36.64 21.12
C VAL A 41 -25.09 -37.79 20.13
N VAL A 42 -24.05 -38.58 20.36
CA VAL A 42 -23.80 -39.78 19.56
C VAL A 42 -24.84 -40.85 19.92
N PRO A 43 -25.53 -41.49 18.93
CA PRO A 43 -26.62 -42.41 19.15
C PRO A 43 -26.33 -43.60 20.07
N THR A 44 -25.08 -43.97 20.19
CA THR A 44 -24.61 -45.09 21.02
C THR A 44 -24.38 -44.75 22.50
N TRP A 45 -24.47 -43.47 22.88
CA TRP A 45 -24.26 -43.08 24.28
C TRP A 45 -25.51 -43.21 25.11
N SER A 46 -25.35 -43.62 26.37
CA SER A 46 -26.43 -43.51 27.34
C SER A 46 -26.69 -42.02 27.68
N GLU A 47 -27.92 -41.67 28.05
CA GLU A 47 -28.27 -40.28 28.42
C GLU A 47 -27.36 -39.74 29.52
N LYS A 48 -26.96 -40.54 30.50
CA LYS A 48 -26.04 -40.19 31.57
C LYS A 48 -24.65 -39.83 31.03
N THR A 49 -24.15 -40.63 30.07
CA THR A 49 -22.86 -40.37 29.43
C THR A 49 -22.89 -39.11 28.52
N ALA A 50 -23.97 -38.95 27.77
CA ALA A 50 -24.18 -37.77 26.91
C ALA A 50 -24.22 -36.48 27.73
N ARG A 51 -24.96 -36.50 28.88
CA ARG A 51 -25.05 -35.36 29.82
C ARG A 51 -23.70 -34.99 30.41
N LYS A 52 -22.93 -35.96 30.91
CA LYS A 52 -21.59 -35.71 31.48
C LYS A 52 -20.63 -35.07 30.46
N LYS A 53 -20.67 -35.56 29.22
CA LYS A 53 -19.85 -34.98 28.13
C LYS A 53 -20.33 -33.58 27.72
N ALA A 54 -21.65 -33.35 27.71
CA ALA A 54 -22.22 -32.03 27.45
C ALA A 54 -21.87 -31.02 28.54
N GLU A 55 -21.87 -31.42 29.81
CA GLU A 55 -21.45 -30.59 30.95
C GLU A 55 -19.94 -30.21 30.84
N ALA A 56 -19.09 -31.15 30.47
CA ALA A 56 -17.67 -30.88 30.25
C ALA A 56 -17.47 -29.91 29.06
N SER A 57 -18.23 -30.11 27.98
CA SER A 57 -18.22 -29.19 26.83
C SER A 57 -18.72 -27.79 27.21
N ALA A 58 -19.76 -27.71 28.04
CA ALA A 58 -20.32 -26.46 28.50
C ALA A 58 -19.34 -25.69 29.42
N ALA A 59 -18.61 -26.37 30.30
CA ALA A 59 -17.57 -25.75 31.12
C ALA A 59 -16.44 -25.20 30.26
N THR A 60 -15.99 -25.93 29.22
CA THR A 60 -14.99 -25.48 28.27
C THR A 60 -15.48 -24.27 27.49
N PHE A 61 -16.71 -24.30 27.02
CA PHE A 61 -17.34 -23.20 26.29
C PHE A 61 -17.52 -21.96 27.16
N GLU A 62 -17.93 -22.13 28.42
CA GLU A 62 -18.04 -21.03 29.39
C GLU A 62 -16.67 -20.37 29.65
N LYS A 63 -15.61 -21.17 29.79
CA LYS A 63 -14.24 -20.66 29.92
C LYS A 63 -13.83 -19.85 28.68
N GLN A 64 -14.11 -20.38 27.49
CA GLN A 64 -13.86 -19.65 26.23
C GLN A 64 -14.65 -18.34 26.15
N CYS A 65 -15.90 -18.31 26.62
CA CYS A 65 -16.70 -17.10 26.70
C CYS A 65 -16.10 -16.06 27.64
N ARG A 66 -15.63 -16.46 28.81
CA ARG A 66 -14.99 -15.58 29.84
C ARG A 66 -13.64 -15.05 29.34
N GLU A 67 -12.87 -15.84 28.62
CA GLU A 67 -11.58 -15.48 28.04
C GLU A 67 -11.73 -14.64 26.75
N GLY A 68 -12.97 -14.29 26.34
CA GLY A 68 -13.24 -13.53 25.12
C GLY A 68 -13.03 -14.33 23.83
N LEU A 69 -12.82 -15.65 23.92
CA LEU A 69 -12.60 -16.57 22.81
C LEU A 69 -13.88 -17.08 22.15
N ALA A 70 -15.05 -16.82 22.75
CA ALA A 70 -16.36 -17.17 22.18
C ALA A 70 -16.81 -16.04 21.26
N SER A 71 -16.57 -16.21 19.97
CA SER A 71 -17.12 -15.34 18.93
C SER A 71 -18.57 -15.72 18.58
N ASP A 72 -19.33 -14.78 18.03
CA ASP A 72 -20.58 -15.11 17.37
C ASP A 72 -20.28 -16.09 16.24
N THR A 73 -20.64 -17.36 16.46
CA THR A 73 -20.26 -18.49 15.60
C THR A 73 -20.80 -18.38 14.17
N ARG A 74 -21.57 -17.32 13.88
CA ARG A 74 -22.26 -17.11 12.59
C ARG A 74 -21.61 -16.06 11.70
N GLN A 75 -20.74 -15.22 12.23
CA GLN A 75 -20.13 -14.11 11.46
C GLN A 75 -19.26 -14.67 10.34
N THR A 76 -19.52 -14.24 9.10
CA THR A 76 -18.73 -14.61 7.94
C THR A 76 -17.51 -13.71 7.78
N PHE A 77 -16.53 -14.15 6.98
CA PHE A 77 -15.34 -13.37 6.67
C PHE A 77 -15.72 -12.02 6.03
N GLU A 78 -16.68 -12.00 5.09
CA GLU A 78 -17.16 -10.77 4.45
C GLU A 78 -17.71 -9.77 5.46
N GLN A 79 -18.63 -10.19 6.33
CA GLN A 79 -19.23 -9.32 7.34
C GLN A 79 -18.18 -8.71 8.27
N TYR A 80 -17.17 -9.50 8.62
CA TYR A 80 -16.11 -9.02 9.50
C TYR A 80 -15.12 -8.12 8.75
N ALA A 81 -14.80 -8.42 7.49
CA ALA A 81 -13.95 -7.59 6.67
C ALA A 81 -14.54 -6.18 6.44
N GLU A 82 -15.86 -6.08 6.21
CA GLU A 82 -16.55 -4.79 6.14
C GLU A 82 -16.45 -4.00 7.45
N TYR A 83 -16.64 -4.66 8.59
CA TYR A 83 -16.44 -4.02 9.89
C TYR A 83 -15.00 -3.47 10.04
N VAL A 84 -13.99 -4.25 9.65
CA VAL A 84 -12.58 -3.81 9.70
C VAL A 84 -12.32 -2.65 8.76
N LEU A 85 -12.94 -2.60 7.58
CA LEU A 85 -12.82 -1.47 6.65
C LEU A 85 -13.39 -0.20 7.27
N VAL A 86 -14.58 -0.27 7.91
CA VAL A 86 -15.18 0.86 8.63
C VAL A 86 -14.28 1.34 9.77
N LEU A 87 -13.72 0.43 10.56
CA LEU A 87 -12.77 0.79 11.62
C LEU A 87 -11.54 1.54 11.07
N LYS A 88 -11.04 1.12 9.91
CA LYS A 88 -9.90 1.78 9.25
C LYS A 88 -10.25 3.19 8.76
N GLU A 89 -11.45 3.35 8.21
CA GLU A 89 -11.97 4.67 7.83
C GLU A 89 -12.08 5.60 9.04
N GLN A 90 -12.65 5.13 10.16
CA GLN A 90 -12.78 5.88 11.40
C GLN A 90 -11.42 6.25 12.03
N ARG A 91 -10.39 5.40 11.86
CA ARG A 91 -9.02 5.69 12.29
C ARG A 91 -8.31 6.73 11.43
N GLY A 92 -8.89 7.12 10.29
CA GLY A 92 -8.28 8.05 9.35
C GLY A 92 -7.21 7.42 8.46
N ASP A 93 -7.28 6.12 8.18
CA ASP A 93 -6.43 5.47 7.17
C ASP A 93 -6.66 6.18 5.82
N ALA A 94 -5.60 6.29 5.00
CA ALA A 94 -5.66 7.03 3.74
C ALA A 94 -6.79 6.52 2.83
N HIS A 95 -7.63 7.45 2.32
CA HIS A 95 -8.79 7.13 1.49
C HIS A 95 -8.45 6.17 0.33
N LYS A 96 -7.35 6.44 -0.39
CA LYS A 96 -6.87 5.55 -1.45
C LYS A 96 -6.60 4.12 -0.97
N THR A 97 -6.12 3.94 0.26
CA THR A 97 -5.88 2.61 0.83
C THR A 97 -7.20 1.86 1.04
N ILE A 98 -8.22 2.56 1.53
CA ILE A 98 -9.56 1.96 1.72
C ILE A 98 -10.16 1.58 0.37
N VAL A 99 -10.10 2.47 -0.64
CA VAL A 99 -10.55 2.16 -2.01
C VAL A 99 -9.81 0.96 -2.59
N ASP A 100 -8.48 0.91 -2.42
CA ASP A 100 -7.68 -0.23 -2.88
C ASP A 100 -8.09 -1.55 -2.20
N TYR A 101 -8.42 -1.52 -0.89
CA TYR A 101 -8.95 -2.69 -0.18
C TYR A 101 -10.35 -3.08 -0.68
N ARG A 102 -11.27 -2.12 -0.88
CA ARG A 102 -12.60 -2.39 -1.44
C ARG A 102 -12.51 -3.03 -2.83
N ASN A 103 -11.62 -2.55 -3.70
CA ASN A 103 -11.38 -3.19 -5.00
C ASN A 103 -10.86 -4.63 -4.88
N MET A 104 -10.13 -4.96 -3.80
CA MET A 104 -9.71 -6.34 -3.56
C MET A 104 -10.87 -7.24 -3.10
N THR A 105 -11.84 -6.70 -2.35
CA THR A 105 -12.98 -7.48 -1.88
C THR A 105 -13.85 -8.02 -3.00
N GLU A 106 -13.89 -7.35 -4.17
CA GLU A 106 -14.61 -7.83 -5.35
C GLU A 106 -14.21 -9.25 -5.81
N ARG A 107 -12.95 -9.64 -5.55
CA ARG A 107 -12.46 -10.99 -5.84
C ARG A 107 -12.42 -11.90 -4.61
N ILE A 108 -12.29 -11.33 -3.43
CA ILE A 108 -12.19 -12.10 -2.18
C ILE A 108 -13.56 -12.61 -1.75
N TYR A 109 -14.61 -11.77 -1.79
CA TYR A 109 -15.91 -12.14 -1.25
C TYR A 109 -16.61 -13.30 -1.98
N PRO A 110 -16.58 -13.40 -3.31
CA PRO A 110 -17.16 -14.56 -3.99
C PRO A 110 -16.53 -15.90 -3.58
N GLU A 111 -15.22 -15.89 -3.23
CA GLU A 111 -14.46 -17.10 -2.92
C GLU A 111 -14.41 -17.43 -1.42
N LEU A 112 -14.22 -16.41 -0.59
CA LEU A 112 -13.96 -16.57 0.84
C LEU A 112 -15.00 -15.91 1.74
N GLY A 113 -15.80 -15.00 1.19
CA GLY A 113 -16.70 -14.14 1.98
C GLY A 113 -17.76 -14.91 2.77
N HIS A 114 -18.31 -15.98 2.20
CA HIS A 114 -19.34 -16.81 2.79
C HIS A 114 -18.83 -17.72 3.92
N ILE A 115 -17.53 -17.96 3.99
CA ILE A 115 -16.92 -18.83 5.00
C ILE A 115 -17.02 -18.14 6.37
N LYS A 116 -17.46 -18.87 7.39
CA LYS A 116 -17.48 -18.34 8.75
C LYS A 116 -16.06 -18.01 9.19
N LEU A 117 -15.89 -16.89 9.86
CA LEU A 117 -14.57 -16.37 10.25
C LEU A 117 -13.71 -17.41 10.98
N ARG A 118 -14.30 -18.18 11.89
CA ARG A 118 -13.61 -19.23 12.64
C ARG A 118 -13.27 -20.49 11.83
N ASP A 119 -13.99 -20.72 10.74
CA ASP A 119 -13.84 -21.91 9.89
C ASP A 119 -12.87 -21.63 8.72
N LEU A 120 -12.42 -20.39 8.56
CA LEU A 120 -11.46 -20.00 7.53
C LEU A 120 -10.07 -20.57 7.86
N GLN A 121 -9.57 -21.43 6.98
CA GLN A 121 -8.30 -22.17 7.15
C GLN A 121 -7.29 -21.79 6.08
N ALA A 122 -6.02 -22.14 6.31
CA ALA A 122 -4.93 -21.85 5.38
C ALA A 122 -5.13 -22.46 3.98
N HIS A 123 -5.74 -23.65 3.89
CA HIS A 123 -5.99 -24.30 2.59
C HIS A 123 -6.98 -23.51 1.72
N HIS A 124 -8.03 -22.90 2.29
CA HIS A 124 -8.93 -22.02 1.54
C HIS A 124 -8.18 -20.84 0.92
N LEU A 125 -7.21 -20.27 1.66
CA LEU A 125 -6.40 -19.17 1.17
C LEU A 125 -5.44 -19.60 0.07
N ASN A 126 -4.83 -20.77 0.21
CA ASN A 126 -3.92 -21.34 -0.80
C ASN A 126 -4.67 -21.63 -2.11
N GLU A 127 -5.88 -22.21 -2.03
CA GLU A 127 -6.75 -22.40 -3.19
C GLU A 127 -7.10 -21.07 -3.87
N PHE A 128 -7.48 -20.07 -3.08
CA PHE A 128 -7.77 -18.72 -3.60
C PHE A 128 -6.55 -18.12 -4.32
N TYR A 129 -5.34 -18.23 -3.74
CA TYR A 129 -4.13 -17.73 -4.40
C TYR A 129 -3.84 -18.48 -5.70
N GLY A 130 -4.06 -19.79 -5.72
CA GLY A 130 -3.95 -20.60 -6.94
C GLY A 130 -4.90 -20.11 -8.03
N LYS A 131 -6.17 -19.86 -7.70
CA LYS A 131 -7.17 -19.30 -8.64
C LYS A 131 -6.76 -17.96 -9.20
N LEU A 132 -6.24 -17.04 -8.35
CA LEU A 132 -5.79 -15.72 -8.81
C LEU A 132 -4.64 -15.78 -9.82
N MET A 133 -3.85 -16.85 -9.80
CA MET A 133 -2.72 -17.05 -10.73
C MET A 133 -3.12 -17.74 -12.04
N GLN A 134 -4.34 -18.21 -12.17
CA GLN A 134 -4.83 -18.86 -13.40
C GLN A 134 -4.99 -17.86 -14.55
N PRO A 135 -4.86 -18.30 -15.81
CA PRO A 135 -5.17 -17.47 -16.99
C PRO A 135 -6.60 -16.87 -16.90
N GLY A 136 -6.77 -15.68 -17.46
CA GLY A 136 -8.04 -14.93 -17.43
C GLY A 136 -8.19 -14.01 -16.20
N GLN A 137 -7.41 -14.19 -15.15
CA GLN A 137 -7.52 -13.36 -13.94
C GLN A 137 -6.96 -11.93 -14.12
N ASN A 138 -6.02 -11.73 -15.02
CA ASN A 138 -5.49 -10.40 -15.36
C ASN A 138 -6.23 -9.85 -16.58
N LYS A 139 -7.20 -8.95 -16.36
CA LYS A 139 -8.01 -8.33 -17.42
C LYS A 139 -7.18 -7.60 -18.49
N ARG A 140 -5.96 -7.17 -18.17
CA ARG A 140 -5.11 -6.42 -19.10
C ARG A 140 -4.29 -7.32 -20.00
N THR A 141 -3.80 -8.45 -19.49
CA THR A 141 -2.89 -9.34 -20.22
C THR A 141 -3.50 -10.67 -20.63
N GLY A 142 -4.71 -10.99 -20.13
CA GLY A 142 -5.35 -12.29 -20.31
C GLY A 142 -4.72 -13.43 -19.48
N GLY A 143 -3.58 -13.19 -18.86
CA GLY A 143 -2.89 -14.17 -18.01
C GLY A 143 -3.39 -14.21 -16.56
N GLY A 144 -2.62 -14.85 -15.69
CA GLY A 144 -2.83 -14.83 -14.24
C GLY A 144 -2.33 -13.53 -13.58
N LEU A 145 -2.70 -13.32 -12.32
CA LEU A 145 -2.11 -12.23 -11.54
C LEU A 145 -0.66 -12.59 -11.17
N SER A 146 0.20 -11.57 -11.12
CA SER A 146 1.58 -11.74 -10.67
C SER A 146 1.64 -12.10 -9.18
N ALA A 147 2.69 -12.82 -8.74
CA ALA A 147 2.94 -13.12 -7.34
C ALA A 147 2.88 -11.88 -6.44
N LYS A 148 3.42 -10.74 -6.89
CA LYS A 148 3.35 -9.45 -6.18
C LYS A 148 1.91 -8.96 -6.01
N SER A 149 1.04 -9.19 -7.00
CA SER A 149 -0.39 -8.85 -6.89
C SER A 149 -1.09 -9.75 -5.90
N VAL A 150 -0.85 -11.07 -5.96
CA VAL A 150 -1.43 -12.05 -5.01
C VAL A 150 -1.00 -11.74 -3.58
N LEU A 151 0.25 -11.34 -3.34
CA LEU A 151 0.72 -10.90 -2.02
C LEU A 151 -0.05 -9.68 -1.46
N ARG A 152 -0.62 -8.82 -2.31
CA ARG A 152 -1.48 -7.71 -1.84
C ARG A 152 -2.79 -8.25 -1.26
N TYR A 153 -3.41 -9.24 -1.92
CA TYR A 153 -4.61 -9.91 -1.40
C TYR A 153 -4.30 -10.62 -0.07
N HIS A 154 -3.20 -11.38 -0.02
CA HIS A 154 -2.76 -12.04 1.21
C HIS A 154 -2.60 -11.04 2.37
N ARG A 155 -1.95 -9.89 2.13
CA ARG A 155 -1.75 -8.84 3.16
C ARG A 155 -3.07 -8.29 3.66
N PHE A 156 -4.04 -8.02 2.79
CA PHE A 156 -5.35 -7.53 3.21
C PHE A 156 -6.09 -8.57 4.05
N ILE A 157 -6.16 -9.83 3.61
CA ILE A 157 -6.77 -10.93 4.37
C ILE A 157 -6.08 -11.08 5.74
N SER A 158 -4.75 -11.04 5.75
CA SER A 158 -3.96 -11.12 6.99
C SER A 158 -4.25 -9.97 7.96
N ILE A 159 -4.45 -8.75 7.45
CA ILE A 159 -4.84 -7.59 8.28
C ILE A 159 -6.21 -7.81 8.92
N VAL A 160 -7.18 -8.30 8.17
CA VAL A 160 -8.53 -8.59 8.66
C VAL A 160 -8.47 -9.67 9.75
N LEU A 161 -7.78 -10.77 9.49
CA LEU A 161 -7.67 -11.88 10.43
C LEU A 161 -6.82 -11.52 11.67
N ALA A 162 -5.80 -10.67 11.53
CA ALA A 162 -5.02 -10.17 12.67
C ALA A 162 -5.89 -9.31 13.60
N GLN A 163 -6.80 -8.51 13.05
CA GLN A 163 -7.78 -7.77 13.87
C GLN A 163 -8.74 -8.74 14.60
N ALA A 164 -9.19 -9.81 13.91
CA ALA A 164 -10.04 -10.84 14.52
C ALA A 164 -9.34 -11.57 15.68
N VAL A 165 -8.05 -11.86 15.55
CA VAL A 165 -7.24 -12.43 16.66
C VAL A 165 -7.16 -11.43 17.82
N LYS A 166 -6.89 -10.15 17.54
CA LYS A 166 -6.81 -9.09 18.54
C LYS A 166 -8.12 -8.92 19.33
N GLU A 167 -9.26 -9.12 18.65
CA GLU A 167 -10.59 -9.05 19.27
C GLU A 167 -11.06 -10.38 19.87
N GLY A 168 -10.21 -11.43 19.84
CA GLY A 168 -10.52 -12.74 20.42
C GLY A 168 -11.56 -13.55 19.64
N LEU A 169 -11.86 -13.17 18.38
CA LEU A 169 -12.87 -13.86 17.57
C LEU A 169 -12.36 -15.18 16.97
N VAL A 170 -11.05 -15.25 16.72
CA VAL A 170 -10.36 -16.45 16.25
C VAL A 170 -9.07 -16.66 17.05
N PRO A 171 -8.62 -17.91 17.27
CA PRO A 171 -7.45 -18.18 18.11
C PRO A 171 -6.11 -17.86 17.40
N PHE A 172 -6.09 -17.82 16.07
CA PHE A 172 -4.90 -17.52 15.29
C PHE A 172 -5.29 -16.94 13.92
N ASN A 173 -4.34 -16.28 13.29
CA ASN A 173 -4.48 -15.75 11.94
C ASN A 173 -4.21 -16.88 10.91
N ALA A 174 -5.24 -17.36 10.19
CA ALA A 174 -5.09 -18.41 9.18
C ALA A 174 -4.13 -18.00 8.05
N ALA A 175 -4.02 -16.71 7.72
CA ALA A 175 -3.10 -16.22 6.70
C ALA A 175 -1.62 -16.42 7.09
N SER A 176 -1.29 -16.44 8.39
CA SER A 176 0.10 -16.70 8.81
C SER A 176 0.55 -18.15 8.56
N ARG A 177 -0.39 -19.05 8.31
CA ARG A 177 -0.14 -20.47 7.97
C ARG A 177 -0.35 -20.79 6.49
N ALA A 178 -0.81 -19.81 5.72
CA ALA A 178 -0.98 -19.96 4.27
C ALA A 178 0.36 -19.68 3.55
N GLU A 179 0.50 -20.25 2.37
CA GLU A 179 1.70 -20.15 1.53
C GLU A 179 1.43 -19.29 0.29
N PRO A 180 1.48 -17.97 0.40
CA PRO A 180 1.35 -17.11 -0.78
C PRO A 180 2.55 -17.28 -1.72
N PRO A 181 2.39 -17.04 -3.03
CA PRO A 181 3.47 -17.18 -3.99
C PRO A 181 4.63 -16.24 -3.66
N ARG A 182 5.85 -16.70 -3.84
CA ARG A 182 7.06 -15.90 -3.67
C ARG A 182 7.17 -14.89 -4.81
N ALA A 183 7.26 -13.61 -4.47
CA ALA A 183 7.54 -12.58 -5.45
C ALA A 183 9.05 -12.41 -5.60
N GLU A 184 9.55 -12.57 -6.80
CA GLU A 184 10.94 -12.22 -7.11
C GLU A 184 11.16 -10.73 -6.87
N ARG A 185 12.29 -10.40 -6.27
CA ARG A 185 12.74 -9.03 -6.08
C ARG A 185 13.27 -8.55 -7.43
N LYS A 186 12.49 -7.74 -8.15
CA LYS A 186 13.01 -7.06 -9.35
C LYS A 186 13.94 -5.94 -8.91
N GLU A 187 15.05 -5.83 -9.60
CA GLU A 187 15.99 -4.73 -9.43
C GLU A 187 15.30 -3.38 -9.63
N ALA A 188 15.71 -2.38 -8.85
CA ALA A 188 15.20 -1.04 -9.02
C ALA A 188 15.64 -0.49 -10.38
N ASN A 189 14.68 -0.04 -11.19
CA ASN A 189 15.00 0.60 -12.47
C ASN A 189 15.58 2.00 -12.18
N TYR A 190 16.87 2.19 -12.41
CA TYR A 190 17.53 3.49 -12.40
C TYR A 190 18.13 3.78 -13.78
N LEU A 191 18.22 5.07 -14.11
CA LEU A 191 18.71 5.53 -15.41
C LEU A 191 20.25 5.64 -15.33
N GLN A 192 20.91 5.16 -16.36
CA GLN A 192 22.36 5.32 -16.51
C GLN A 192 22.70 6.77 -16.87
N PRO A 193 23.94 7.26 -16.63
CA PRO A 193 24.35 8.60 -17.05
C PRO A 193 24.04 8.93 -18.51
N ALA A 194 24.31 7.99 -19.42
CA ALA A 194 24.00 8.17 -20.84
C ALA A 194 22.51 8.32 -21.12
N ASP A 195 21.63 7.63 -20.36
CA ASP A 195 20.17 7.79 -20.45
C ASP A 195 19.75 9.19 -20.02
N ILE A 196 20.40 9.74 -18.97
CA ILE A 196 20.10 11.09 -18.46
C ILE A 196 20.44 12.13 -19.52
N ASP A 197 21.61 12.02 -20.17
CA ASP A 197 22.03 12.93 -21.24
C ASP A 197 21.04 12.87 -22.42
N ALA A 198 20.66 11.68 -22.84
CA ALA A 198 19.67 11.46 -23.90
C ALA A 198 18.29 12.04 -23.54
N ILE A 199 17.83 11.84 -22.28
CA ILE A 199 16.59 12.41 -21.77
C ILE A 199 16.65 13.94 -21.79
N ASN A 200 17.74 14.54 -21.30
CA ASN A 200 17.91 15.99 -21.28
C ASN A 200 17.92 16.59 -22.70
N ALA A 201 18.58 15.92 -23.64
CA ALA A 201 18.58 16.33 -25.04
C ALA A 201 17.17 16.29 -25.65
N ALA A 202 16.45 15.21 -25.43
CA ALA A 202 15.08 15.03 -25.92
C ALA A 202 14.11 16.04 -25.28
N LEU A 203 14.23 16.32 -23.98
CA LEU A 203 13.38 17.27 -23.26
C LEU A 203 13.42 18.69 -23.84
N ARG A 204 14.54 19.12 -24.42
CA ARG A 204 14.65 20.46 -25.02
C ARG A 204 13.66 20.69 -26.15
N THR A 205 13.15 19.66 -26.79
CA THR A 205 12.16 19.74 -27.86
C THR A 205 10.72 19.64 -27.38
N GLU A 206 10.50 19.37 -26.08
CA GLU A 206 9.19 19.18 -25.50
C GLU A 206 8.62 20.50 -24.94
N PRO A 207 7.29 20.62 -24.75
CA PRO A 207 6.69 21.79 -24.14
C PRO A 207 7.27 22.12 -22.75
N LEU A 208 7.42 23.40 -22.44
CA LEU A 208 8.09 23.90 -21.24
C LEU A 208 7.50 23.31 -19.93
N LYS A 209 6.19 23.07 -19.89
CA LYS A 209 5.51 22.38 -18.79
C LYS A 209 6.17 21.02 -18.46
N TRP A 210 6.45 20.22 -19.50
CA TRP A 210 7.01 18.88 -19.32
C TRP A 210 8.51 18.92 -19.02
N GLN A 211 9.23 19.88 -19.62
CA GLN A 211 10.63 20.13 -19.26
C GLN A 211 10.75 20.43 -17.76
N ALA A 212 9.98 21.41 -17.26
CA ALA A 212 9.99 21.80 -15.85
C ALA A 212 9.56 20.65 -14.92
N LEU A 213 8.53 19.87 -15.29
CA LEU A 213 8.04 18.76 -14.48
C LEU A 213 9.08 17.64 -14.36
N VAL A 214 9.66 17.19 -15.47
CA VAL A 214 10.68 16.12 -15.46
C VAL A 214 11.94 16.58 -14.73
N HIS A 215 12.35 17.81 -14.98
CA HIS A 215 13.50 18.39 -14.28
C HIS A 215 13.29 18.43 -12.75
N LEU A 216 12.13 18.85 -12.28
CA LEU A 216 11.82 18.81 -10.85
C LEU A 216 11.77 17.39 -10.29
N LEU A 217 11.22 16.42 -11.02
CA LEU A 217 11.23 15.00 -10.60
C LEU A 217 12.68 14.52 -10.41
N MET A 218 13.58 14.84 -11.37
CA MET A 218 14.98 14.45 -11.32
C MET A 218 15.72 15.13 -10.16
N ILE A 219 15.66 16.46 -10.06
CA ILE A 219 16.44 17.23 -9.09
C ILE A 219 15.95 17.02 -7.65
N THR A 220 14.65 16.93 -7.42
CA THR A 220 14.11 16.79 -6.07
C THR A 220 14.03 15.34 -5.60
N GLY A 221 13.95 14.38 -6.52
CA GLY A 221 13.61 12.99 -6.22
C GLY A 221 12.25 12.84 -5.53
N ALA A 222 11.39 13.85 -5.59
CA ALA A 222 10.07 13.82 -5.00
C ALA A 222 9.16 12.79 -5.69
N ARG A 223 8.17 12.29 -4.97
CA ARG A 223 7.17 11.39 -5.57
C ARG A 223 6.33 12.15 -6.58
N ARG A 224 5.87 11.49 -7.64
CA ARG A 224 5.01 12.07 -8.68
C ARG A 224 3.87 12.92 -8.11
N GLY A 225 3.13 12.38 -7.15
CA GLY A 225 2.03 13.10 -6.51
C GLY A 225 2.47 14.32 -5.68
N GLU A 226 3.68 14.28 -5.11
CA GLU A 226 4.28 15.41 -4.37
C GLU A 226 4.62 16.56 -5.33
N VAL A 227 5.24 16.26 -6.48
CA VAL A 227 5.54 17.28 -7.51
C VAL A 227 4.27 17.90 -8.06
N LEU A 228 3.23 17.09 -8.33
CA LEU A 228 1.95 17.60 -8.79
C LEU A 228 1.18 18.38 -7.73
N GLY A 229 1.47 18.14 -6.45
CA GLY A 229 0.92 18.90 -5.32
C GLY A 229 1.61 20.21 -5.03
N LEU A 230 2.72 20.52 -5.72
CA LEU A 230 3.47 21.74 -5.49
C LEU A 230 2.66 22.95 -5.96
N LYS A 231 2.57 23.99 -5.12
CA LYS A 231 1.99 25.28 -5.45
C LYS A 231 3.06 26.36 -5.58
N TRP A 232 2.75 27.45 -6.25
CA TRP A 232 3.70 28.55 -6.40
C TRP A 232 4.11 29.18 -5.07
N GLU A 233 3.25 29.13 -4.06
CA GLU A 233 3.56 29.54 -2.69
C GLU A 233 4.64 28.70 -2.01
N ASP A 234 4.84 27.46 -2.46
CA ASP A 234 5.85 26.53 -1.93
C ASP A 234 7.23 26.74 -2.58
N VAL A 235 7.33 27.57 -3.61
CA VAL A 235 8.60 27.83 -4.32
C VAL A 235 9.27 29.05 -3.71
N ASP A 236 10.25 28.84 -2.84
CA ASP A 236 11.08 29.89 -2.24
C ASP A 236 12.27 30.21 -3.17
N SER A 237 12.01 31.12 -4.12
CA SER A 237 13.02 31.53 -5.10
C SER A 237 14.22 32.26 -4.46
N ALA A 238 14.03 32.93 -3.33
CA ALA A 238 15.08 33.64 -2.64
C ALA A 238 16.09 32.69 -1.98
N ARG A 239 15.62 31.53 -1.51
CA ARG A 239 16.46 30.51 -0.88
C ARG A 239 16.73 29.31 -1.77
N SER A 240 16.34 29.37 -3.03
CA SER A 240 16.49 28.29 -4.02
C SER A 240 16.05 26.93 -3.48
N ARG A 241 14.78 26.85 -3.03
CA ARG A 241 14.21 25.63 -2.45
C ARG A 241 12.73 25.53 -2.71
N VAL A 242 12.21 24.29 -2.64
CA VAL A 242 10.77 24.00 -2.70
C VAL A 242 10.33 23.33 -1.40
N PHE A 243 9.10 23.60 -0.97
CA PHE A 243 8.49 22.97 0.19
C PHE A 243 7.51 21.88 -0.26
N ILE A 244 7.80 20.64 0.06
CA ILE A 244 6.93 19.50 -0.22
C ILE A 244 6.07 19.25 1.00
N CYS A 245 4.77 19.60 0.95
CA CYS A 245 3.84 19.49 2.07
C CYS A 245 2.50 18.83 1.68
N ARG A 246 2.29 18.54 0.39
CA ARG A 246 1.04 17.95 -0.11
C ARG A 246 1.30 16.98 -1.24
N SER A 247 0.29 16.19 -1.60
CA SER A 247 0.38 15.23 -2.70
C SER A 247 -0.96 15.14 -3.42
N ILE A 248 -0.95 15.15 -4.75
CA ILE A 248 -2.13 14.87 -5.56
C ILE A 248 -2.31 13.37 -5.69
N SER A 249 -3.54 12.93 -5.44
CA SER A 249 -4.00 11.55 -5.59
C SER A 249 -5.25 11.49 -6.44
N TYR A 250 -5.59 10.30 -6.90
CA TYR A 250 -6.82 10.03 -7.63
C TYR A 250 -7.50 8.78 -7.10
N THR A 251 -8.81 8.84 -6.96
CA THR A 251 -9.71 7.69 -6.78
C THR A 251 -10.96 7.89 -7.63
N PRO A 252 -11.63 6.81 -8.11
CA PRO A 252 -12.80 6.94 -8.98
C PRO A 252 -13.95 7.74 -8.37
N ASP A 253 -14.14 7.63 -7.06
CA ASP A 253 -15.23 8.28 -6.30
C ASP A 253 -14.98 9.77 -6.02
N LYS A 254 -13.70 10.16 -5.78
CA LYS A 254 -13.34 11.57 -5.47
C LYS A 254 -12.71 12.33 -6.64
N GLY A 255 -12.38 11.64 -7.73
CA GLY A 255 -11.60 12.22 -8.80
C GLY A 255 -10.17 12.56 -8.36
N VAL A 256 -9.63 13.67 -8.87
CA VAL A 256 -8.32 14.21 -8.48
C VAL A 256 -8.49 15.03 -7.20
N TYR A 257 -7.76 14.71 -6.16
CA TYR A 257 -7.83 15.39 -4.87
C TYR A 257 -6.45 15.59 -4.24
N GLU A 258 -6.37 16.63 -3.42
CA GLU A 258 -5.21 16.94 -2.59
C GLU A 258 -5.25 16.11 -1.31
N GLY A 259 -4.14 15.50 -0.97
CA GLY A 259 -3.95 14.75 0.26
C GLY A 259 -2.68 15.17 0.99
N ARG A 260 -2.61 14.87 2.28
CA ARG A 260 -1.36 15.02 3.02
C ARG A 260 -0.33 13.99 2.55
N PRO A 261 0.96 14.29 2.63
CA PRO A 261 1.99 13.30 2.42
C PRO A 261 1.81 12.11 3.36
N LYS A 262 2.24 10.94 2.93
CA LYS A 262 2.00 9.67 3.64
C LYS A 262 2.55 9.62 5.08
N THR A 263 3.56 10.43 5.40
CA THR A 263 4.19 10.51 6.72
C THR A 263 4.59 11.95 7.02
N LYS A 264 4.69 12.34 8.31
CA LYS A 264 5.21 13.65 8.74
C LYS A 264 6.62 13.92 8.21
N SER A 265 7.47 12.90 8.08
CA SER A 265 8.81 13.00 7.49
C SER A 265 8.82 13.32 6.01
N SER A 266 7.66 13.22 5.34
CA SER A 266 7.51 13.61 3.94
C SER A 266 7.39 15.13 3.76
N GLU A 267 6.99 15.89 4.78
CA GLU A 267 7.00 17.36 4.77
C GLU A 267 8.43 17.85 4.93
N ARG A 268 8.96 18.50 3.89
CA ARG A 268 10.36 18.89 3.84
C ARG A 268 10.64 20.00 2.86
N TYR A 269 11.65 20.81 3.14
CA TYR A 269 12.30 21.66 2.16
C TYR A 269 13.33 20.87 1.37
N VAL A 270 13.31 21.04 0.04
CA VAL A 270 14.31 20.47 -0.86
C VAL A 270 15.00 21.63 -1.58
N ALA A 271 16.31 21.78 -1.35
CA ALA A 271 17.14 22.75 -2.09
C ALA A 271 17.23 22.33 -3.56
N ILE A 272 17.10 23.29 -4.47
CA ILE A 272 17.17 23.09 -5.92
C ILE A 272 18.19 24.08 -6.52
N PRO A 273 18.83 23.71 -7.64
CA PRO A 273 19.79 24.60 -8.30
C PRO A 273 19.14 25.92 -8.77
N PRO A 274 19.91 27.02 -8.84
CA PRO A 274 19.41 28.31 -9.35
C PRO A 274 18.85 28.22 -10.78
N GLU A 275 19.40 27.35 -11.62
CA GLU A 275 18.94 27.08 -12.98
C GLU A 275 17.53 26.51 -13.00
N THR A 276 17.19 25.68 -11.98
CA THR A 276 15.83 25.17 -11.80
C THR A 276 14.85 26.28 -11.42
N ILE A 277 15.29 27.24 -10.60
CA ILE A 277 14.49 28.42 -10.27
C ILE A 277 14.25 29.28 -11.51
N SER A 278 15.27 29.49 -12.36
CA SER A 278 15.10 30.21 -13.63
C SER A 278 14.07 29.54 -14.52
N MET A 279 14.20 28.23 -14.74
CA MET A 279 13.24 27.44 -15.53
C MET A 279 11.81 27.56 -14.98
N LEU A 280 11.63 27.51 -13.66
CA LEU A 280 10.34 27.67 -13.03
C LEU A 280 9.75 29.07 -13.22
N LYS A 281 10.59 30.12 -13.23
CA LYS A 281 10.14 31.48 -13.54
C LYS A 281 9.63 31.59 -14.98
N ASP A 282 10.39 31.07 -15.94
CA ASP A 282 10.00 31.05 -17.36
C ASP A 282 8.70 30.27 -17.55
N TYR A 283 8.57 29.12 -16.89
CA TYR A 283 7.34 28.32 -16.91
C TYR A 283 6.16 29.07 -16.27
N ARG A 284 6.39 29.83 -15.20
CA ARG A 284 5.34 30.65 -14.56
C ARG A 284 4.82 31.75 -15.48
N VAL A 285 5.73 32.41 -16.23
CA VAL A 285 5.35 33.42 -17.24
C VAL A 285 4.45 32.77 -18.28
N TRP A 286 4.86 31.64 -18.87
CA TRP A 286 4.06 30.89 -19.82
C TRP A 286 2.68 30.49 -19.24
N GLN A 287 2.64 30.03 -18.01
CA GLN A 287 1.38 29.64 -17.35
C GLN A 287 0.45 30.85 -17.13
N LEU A 288 0.99 32.02 -16.82
CA LEU A 288 0.23 33.25 -16.68
C LEU A 288 -0.33 33.74 -18.03
N GLU A 289 0.42 33.59 -19.12
CA GLU A 289 -0.05 33.87 -20.48
C GLU A 289 -1.21 32.96 -20.87
N GLU A 290 -1.10 31.65 -20.59
CA GLU A 290 -2.20 30.71 -20.82
C GLU A 290 -3.44 31.04 -19.96
N ARG A 291 -3.25 31.42 -18.70
CA ARG A 291 -4.32 31.89 -17.83
C ARG A 291 -4.99 33.12 -18.40
N PHE A 292 -4.24 34.09 -18.87
CA PHE A 292 -4.78 35.30 -19.48
C PHE A 292 -5.55 34.97 -20.77
N ARG A 293 -5.02 34.07 -21.61
CA ARG A 293 -5.67 33.64 -22.85
C ARG A 293 -7.01 32.94 -22.61
N LEU A 294 -7.11 32.12 -21.55
CA LEU A 294 -8.32 31.38 -21.23
C LEU A 294 -9.32 32.15 -20.37
N GLY A 295 -8.91 33.25 -19.71
CA GLY A 295 -9.77 34.10 -18.91
C GLY A 295 -10.55 33.32 -17.83
N GLU A 296 -11.86 33.47 -17.83
CA GLU A 296 -12.77 32.86 -16.83
C GLU A 296 -12.80 31.32 -16.91
N TYR A 297 -12.37 30.72 -18.01
CA TYR A 297 -12.30 29.25 -18.15
C TYR A 297 -11.09 28.64 -17.41
N TYR A 298 -10.14 29.47 -16.95
CA TYR A 298 -8.97 28.98 -16.24
C TYR A 298 -9.24 28.81 -14.74
N GLN A 299 -9.07 27.60 -14.23
CA GLN A 299 -9.27 27.22 -12.83
C GLN A 299 -7.98 27.45 -12.01
N ASP A 300 -7.73 28.68 -11.58
CA ASP A 300 -6.54 28.96 -10.77
C ASP A 300 -6.70 28.48 -9.32
N ARG A 301 -5.94 27.43 -8.97
CA ARG A 301 -5.79 26.93 -7.60
C ARG A 301 -4.36 27.04 -7.08
N GLY A 302 -3.51 27.80 -7.76
CA GLY A 302 -2.14 28.08 -7.38
C GLY A 302 -1.15 26.94 -7.63
N TYR A 303 -1.53 25.83 -8.27
CA TYR A 303 -0.61 24.72 -8.56
C TYR A 303 0.43 25.11 -9.61
N VAL A 304 1.67 24.59 -9.41
CA VAL A 304 2.74 24.72 -10.41
C VAL A 304 2.37 23.92 -11.65
N PHE A 305 1.95 22.66 -11.52
CA PHE A 305 1.61 21.78 -12.64
C PHE A 305 0.11 21.56 -12.73
N THR A 306 -0.48 22.02 -13.82
CA THR A 306 -1.91 22.00 -14.07
C THR A 306 -2.22 21.33 -15.41
N ARG A 307 -3.48 20.97 -15.61
CA ARG A 307 -4.05 20.77 -16.93
C ARG A 307 -4.04 22.10 -17.69
N ASP A 308 -4.41 22.07 -18.97
CA ASP A 308 -4.44 23.28 -19.80
C ASP A 308 -5.51 24.28 -19.32
N ASP A 309 -6.59 23.79 -18.69
CA ASP A 309 -7.64 24.59 -18.08
C ASP A 309 -7.31 25.06 -16.63
N GLY A 310 -6.08 24.89 -16.16
CA GLY A 310 -5.64 25.28 -14.82
C GLY A 310 -6.04 24.32 -13.70
N ALA A 311 -6.89 23.32 -13.95
CA ALA A 311 -7.26 22.32 -12.95
C ALA A 311 -6.07 21.41 -12.55
N PRO A 312 -6.10 20.81 -11.35
CA PRO A 312 -5.06 19.87 -10.93
C PRO A 312 -4.85 18.75 -11.93
N MET A 313 -3.59 18.47 -12.25
CA MET A 313 -3.22 17.42 -13.19
C MET A 313 -3.51 16.02 -12.62
N HIS A 314 -4.14 15.15 -13.42
CA HIS A 314 -4.33 13.75 -13.04
C HIS A 314 -2.96 13.07 -12.90
N PRO A 315 -2.69 12.33 -11.79
CA PRO A 315 -1.37 11.73 -11.58
C PRO A 315 -0.90 10.81 -12.71
N ASP A 316 -1.81 10.07 -13.34
CA ASP A 316 -1.44 9.14 -14.41
C ASP A 316 -1.09 9.83 -15.74
N SER A 317 -1.45 11.12 -15.90
CA SER A 317 -1.02 11.91 -17.08
C SER A 317 0.49 11.96 -17.20
N VAL A 318 1.21 12.08 -16.09
CA VAL A 318 2.68 12.05 -16.06
C VAL A 318 3.24 10.71 -16.55
N THR A 319 2.68 9.61 -16.03
CA THR A 319 3.13 8.26 -16.43
C THR A 319 2.84 7.99 -17.90
N THR A 320 1.65 8.37 -18.38
CA THR A 320 1.25 8.22 -19.78
C THR A 320 2.12 9.09 -20.70
N TRP A 321 2.42 10.32 -20.27
CA TRP A 321 3.29 11.21 -21.05
C TRP A 321 4.72 10.66 -21.13
N LEU A 322 5.30 10.20 -20.01
CA LEU A 322 6.64 9.59 -19.98
C LEU A 322 6.73 8.35 -20.87
N ASP A 323 5.71 7.49 -20.88
CA ASP A 323 5.67 6.32 -21.78
C ASP A 323 5.68 6.74 -23.26
N ARG A 324 4.88 7.75 -23.62
CA ARG A 324 4.85 8.31 -24.98
C ARG A 324 6.15 9.02 -25.34
N PHE A 325 6.72 9.79 -24.40
CA PHE A 325 7.99 10.49 -24.56
C PHE A 325 9.13 9.50 -24.83
N SER A 326 9.25 8.45 -24.00
CA SER A 326 10.26 7.39 -24.18
C SER A 326 10.14 6.74 -25.56
N LYS A 327 8.92 6.41 -26.00
CA LYS A 327 8.68 5.81 -27.32
C LYS A 327 9.03 6.74 -28.48
N ARG A 328 8.68 8.04 -28.39
CA ARG A 328 8.98 9.02 -29.46
C ARG A 328 10.47 9.22 -29.67
N HIS A 329 11.24 9.18 -28.59
CA HIS A 329 12.68 9.48 -28.63
C HIS A 329 13.58 8.25 -28.57
N GLY A 330 13.00 7.02 -28.65
CA GLY A 330 13.80 5.80 -28.60
C GLY A 330 14.51 5.57 -27.26
N LEU A 331 13.98 6.15 -26.18
CA LEU A 331 14.54 6.07 -24.84
C LEU A 331 14.09 4.79 -24.10
N PRO A 332 14.82 4.32 -23.08
CA PRO A 332 14.35 3.23 -22.24
C PRO A 332 13.03 3.60 -21.56
N HIS A 333 12.27 2.59 -21.10
CA HIS A 333 11.03 2.84 -20.40
C HIS A 333 11.27 3.61 -19.09
N ILE A 334 10.73 4.82 -19.00
CA ILE A 334 10.88 5.73 -17.87
C ILE A 334 9.58 5.76 -17.07
N ASN A 335 9.67 5.48 -15.78
CA ASN A 335 8.59 5.73 -14.84
C ASN A 335 8.99 6.81 -13.82
N PRO A 336 8.05 7.53 -13.19
CA PRO A 336 8.38 8.63 -12.26
C PRO A 336 9.29 8.21 -11.08
N HIS A 337 9.26 6.94 -10.68
CA HIS A 337 10.13 6.44 -9.61
C HIS A 337 11.57 6.21 -10.07
N ALA A 338 11.80 5.98 -11.37
CA ALA A 338 13.16 5.85 -11.89
C ALA A 338 13.97 7.13 -11.63
N PHE A 339 13.40 8.32 -11.84
CA PHE A 339 14.06 9.59 -11.52
C PHE A 339 14.49 9.69 -10.06
N ARG A 340 13.61 9.25 -9.14
CA ARG A 340 13.91 9.23 -7.72
C ARG A 340 15.06 8.27 -7.37
N HIS A 341 15.06 7.08 -7.95
CA HIS A 341 16.14 6.11 -7.78
C HIS A 341 17.46 6.64 -8.37
N THR A 342 17.40 7.21 -9.57
CA THR A 342 18.55 7.80 -10.25
C THR A 342 19.17 8.93 -9.45
N MET A 343 18.36 9.92 -9.02
CA MET A 343 18.87 11.04 -8.20
C MET A 343 19.52 10.53 -6.92
N ALA A 344 18.91 9.58 -6.29
CA ALA A 344 19.41 9.00 -5.08
C ALA A 344 20.75 8.27 -5.30
N SER A 345 20.89 7.51 -6.40
CA SER A 345 22.12 6.86 -6.80
C SER A 345 23.23 7.89 -7.12
N MET A 346 22.89 8.95 -7.87
CA MET A 346 23.84 10.03 -8.18
C MET A 346 24.40 10.71 -6.93
N LEU A 347 23.53 11.00 -5.95
CA LEU A 347 23.96 11.60 -4.68
C LEU A 347 24.85 10.66 -3.87
N TYR A 348 24.55 9.36 -3.88
CA TYR A 348 25.37 8.35 -3.21
C TYR A 348 26.75 8.25 -3.85
N PHE A 349 26.83 8.16 -5.19
CA PHE A 349 28.11 8.18 -5.92
C PHE A 349 28.88 9.47 -5.73
N GLY A 350 28.18 10.60 -5.56
CA GLY A 350 28.79 11.89 -5.20
C GLY A 350 29.28 11.97 -3.74
N GLY A 351 29.23 10.88 -2.97
CA GLY A 351 29.74 10.79 -1.60
C GLY A 351 28.78 11.27 -0.51
N MET A 352 27.49 11.51 -0.84
CA MET A 352 26.50 11.89 0.18
C MET A 352 26.08 10.67 1.01
N ASP A 353 26.01 10.84 2.32
CA ASP A 353 25.61 9.76 3.24
C ASP A 353 24.12 9.36 3.10
N SER A 354 23.82 8.09 3.40
CA SER A 354 22.48 7.51 3.24
C SER A 354 21.40 8.20 4.10
N VAL A 355 21.79 8.79 5.25
CA VAL A 355 20.83 9.48 6.14
C VAL A 355 20.40 10.80 5.51
N SER A 356 21.35 11.57 4.96
CA SER A 356 21.09 12.82 4.24
C SER A 356 20.24 12.59 3.00
N ILE A 357 20.54 11.55 2.21
CA ILE A 357 19.74 11.16 1.06
C ILE A 357 18.31 10.74 1.50
N SER A 358 18.19 9.96 2.57
CA SER A 358 16.90 9.54 3.12
C SER A 358 16.04 10.72 3.56
N LYS A 359 16.64 11.72 4.24
CA LYS A 359 15.98 12.97 4.63
C LYS A 359 15.51 13.77 3.42
N ARG A 360 16.38 13.93 2.39
CA ARG A 360 16.02 14.62 1.15
C ARG A 360 14.86 13.95 0.44
N LEU A 361 14.83 12.62 0.40
CA LEU A 361 13.77 11.83 -0.18
C LEU A 361 12.48 11.80 0.66
N GLY A 362 12.55 12.11 1.95
CA GLY A 362 11.42 11.97 2.89
C GLY A 362 11.03 10.50 3.10
N HIS A 363 12.02 9.62 3.29
CA HIS A 363 11.80 8.25 3.72
C HIS A 363 11.60 8.21 5.23
N ALA A 364 10.58 7.46 5.69
CA ALA A 364 10.34 7.26 7.11
C ALA A 364 11.41 6.36 7.77
N GLN A 365 12.08 5.52 6.97
CA GLN A 365 13.13 4.59 7.42
C GLN A 365 14.31 4.63 6.45
N VAL A 366 15.52 4.68 7.00
CA VAL A 366 16.78 4.67 6.22
C VAL A 366 16.95 3.35 5.47
N SER A 367 16.45 2.23 6.00
CA SER A 367 16.48 0.91 5.34
C SER A 367 15.84 0.92 3.95
N THR A 368 14.79 1.74 3.74
CA THR A 368 14.19 1.91 2.40
C THR A 368 15.19 2.51 1.41
N THR A 369 16.08 3.36 1.88
CA THR A 369 17.16 3.97 1.11
C THR A 369 18.24 2.92 0.80
N SER A 370 18.68 2.15 1.80
CA SER A 370 19.68 1.08 1.63
C SER A 370 19.23 0.00 0.65
N ASP A 371 17.94 -0.37 0.66
CA ASP A 371 17.39 -1.33 -0.30
C ASP A 371 17.45 -0.84 -1.77
N ILE A 372 17.41 0.46 -2.00
CA ILE A 372 17.55 1.09 -3.32
C ILE A 372 19.00 1.03 -3.79
N TYR A 373 19.96 1.13 -2.85
CA TYR A 373 21.40 1.22 -3.14
C TYR A 373 22.12 -0.11 -3.14
N ALA A 374 21.50 -1.22 -2.80
CA ALA A 374 22.17 -2.52 -2.74
C ALA A 374 22.96 -2.84 -4.03
N HIS A 375 22.42 -2.47 -5.21
CA HIS A 375 23.10 -2.62 -6.50
C HIS A 375 24.21 -1.59 -6.73
N VAL A 376 23.98 -0.36 -6.27
CA VAL A 376 24.95 0.74 -6.34
C VAL A 376 26.16 0.42 -5.45
N ILE A 377 25.92 -0.21 -4.30
CA ILE A 377 26.99 -0.67 -3.38
C ILE A 377 27.87 -1.72 -4.06
N ALA A 378 27.31 -2.66 -4.83
CA ALA A 378 28.08 -3.65 -5.55
C ALA A 378 28.99 -3.03 -6.64
N GLN A 379 28.50 -2.00 -7.35
CA GLN A 379 29.33 -1.26 -8.32
C GLN A 379 30.36 -0.36 -7.62
N ALA A 380 30.01 0.26 -6.48
CA ALA A 380 30.94 1.03 -5.66
C ALA A 380 32.03 0.17 -5.05
N ASP A 381 31.75 -1.11 -4.74
CA ASP A 381 32.75 -2.05 -4.25
C ASP A 381 33.78 -2.36 -5.34
N ALA A 382 33.34 -2.58 -6.59
CA ALA A 382 34.25 -2.74 -7.72
C ALA A 382 35.13 -1.48 -7.97
N GLN A 383 34.51 -0.28 -7.95
CA GLN A 383 35.26 0.98 -8.06
C GLN A 383 36.21 1.22 -6.88
N SER A 384 35.83 0.77 -5.68
CA SER A 384 36.69 0.85 -4.49
C SER A 384 37.89 -0.07 -4.63
N ALA A 385 37.74 -1.25 -5.23
CA ALA A 385 38.85 -2.15 -5.54
C ALA A 385 39.81 -1.51 -6.56
N ASP A 386 39.29 -0.87 -7.62
CA ASP A 386 40.10 -0.16 -8.61
C ASP A 386 40.84 1.03 -7.97
N MET A 387 40.15 1.83 -7.14
CA MET A 387 40.74 2.94 -6.42
C MET A 387 41.83 2.47 -5.42
N LEU A 388 41.58 1.39 -4.70
CA LEU A 388 42.57 0.77 -3.83
C LEU A 388 43.77 0.25 -4.62
N SER A 389 43.53 -0.38 -5.77
CA SER A 389 44.58 -0.81 -6.67
C SER A 389 45.44 0.36 -7.15
N ASP A 390 44.80 1.45 -7.56
CA ASP A 390 45.52 2.67 -7.98
C ASP A 390 46.33 3.32 -6.84
N ILE A 391 45.77 3.39 -5.64
CA ILE A 391 46.45 3.96 -4.47
C ILE A 391 47.57 3.07 -4.00
N TYR A 392 47.36 1.76 -3.93
CA TYR A 392 48.31 0.84 -3.32
C TYR A 392 49.41 0.40 -4.28
N PHE A 393 49.09 0.11 -5.55
CA PHE A 393 50.02 -0.45 -6.48
C PHE A 393 50.71 0.59 -7.37
N LYS A 394 50.07 1.73 -7.72
CA LYS A 394 50.75 2.80 -8.49
C LYS A 394 51.72 3.63 -7.65
N LYS A 395 51.49 3.81 -6.33
CA LYS A 395 52.49 4.41 -5.44
C LYS A 395 53.75 3.58 -5.24
N ALA A 396 53.67 2.27 -5.48
CA ALA A 396 54.81 1.35 -5.37
C ALA A 396 55.75 1.40 -6.61
N GLN A 397 55.35 2.09 -7.71
CA GLN A 397 56.20 2.20 -8.93
C GLN A 397 56.93 3.55 -9.06
N THR A 398 56.71 4.45 -8.12
CA THR A 398 57.34 5.81 -8.09
C THR A 398 58.26 6.04 -6.89
N GLY A 399 58.70 4.94 -6.21
CA GLY A 399 59.64 4.98 -5.10
C GLY A 399 61.00 4.34 -5.47
#